data_8c0c89006849489512d0908386f2c36c
#
_entry.id   8c0c89006849489512d0908386f2c36c
#
_cell.length_a   1.000
_cell.length_b   1.000
_cell.length_c   1.000
_cell.angle_alpha   90.00
_cell.angle_beta   90.00
_cell.angle_gamma   90.00
#
_symmetry.space_group_name_H-M   'P 1'
#
loop_
_entity.id
_entity.type
_entity.pdbx_description
1 polymer ?
#
loop_
_entity_poly.entity_id
_entity_poly.type
_entity_poly.pdbx_seq_one_letter_code
_entity_poly.pdbx_strand_id
1 'polypeptide(L)'
;MTLGDKIRYLREVEGTLRGLNRAMTQKEMVRAISKELKKPLSQSYLSQIESGARPHLTNTSRMLLAKFFKVHPGYLVDDPEGYSTELISDFGALEDKLDLWLVSGA
;
A
#
# COMPACT_ATOMS: atom_id res chain seq x y z
N MET A 1 8.22 -9.79 2.31
CA MET A 1 7.67 -8.51 2.83
C MET A 1 6.25 -8.73 3.30
N THR A 2 5.94 -8.34 4.51
CA THR A 2 4.58 -8.46 5.03
C THR A 2 3.69 -7.37 4.46
N LEU A 3 2.39 -7.55 4.56
CA LEU A 3 1.42 -6.54 4.17
C LEU A 3 1.68 -5.22 4.92
N GLY A 4 1.96 -5.31 6.23
CA GLY A 4 2.26 -4.12 7.04
C GLY A 4 3.48 -3.37 6.54
N ASP A 5 4.54 -4.11 6.17
CA ASP A 5 5.76 -3.51 5.61
C ASP A 5 5.49 -2.82 4.30
N LYS A 6 4.66 -3.42 3.44
CA LYS A 6 4.28 -2.83 2.16
C LYS A 6 3.53 -1.51 2.36
N ILE A 7 2.61 -1.46 3.30
CA ILE A 7 1.85 -0.24 3.58
C ILE A 7 2.77 0.85 4.12
N ARG A 8 3.70 0.52 5.03
CA ARG A 8 4.67 1.48 5.52
C ARG A 8 5.55 2.02 4.40
N TYR A 9 6.00 1.15 3.51
CA TYR A 9 6.79 1.56 2.35
C TYR A 9 5.98 2.51 1.46
N LEU A 10 4.72 2.18 1.20
CA LEU A 10 3.86 3.04 0.38
C LEU A 10 3.60 4.39 1.04
N ARG A 11 3.55 4.45 2.38
CA ARG A 11 3.45 5.74 3.08
C ARG A 11 4.71 6.58 2.89
N GLU A 12 5.88 5.94 2.86
CA GLU A 12 7.14 6.64 2.56
C GLU A 12 7.11 7.22 1.15
N VAL A 13 6.71 6.42 0.19
CA VAL A 13 6.61 6.86 -1.21
C VAL A 13 5.62 8.02 -1.34
N GLU A 14 4.45 7.90 -0.73
CA GLU A 14 3.43 8.94 -0.77
C GLU A 14 3.93 10.24 -0.13
N GLY A 15 4.64 10.13 0.99
CA GLY A 15 5.24 11.30 1.64
C GLY A 15 6.20 12.02 0.71
N THR A 16 7.04 11.28 0.02
CA THR A 16 7.98 11.85 -0.96
C THR A 16 7.24 12.49 -2.13
N LEU A 17 6.24 11.82 -2.68
CA LEU A 17 5.45 12.34 -3.80
C LEU A 17 4.70 13.62 -3.43
N ARG A 18 4.33 13.78 -2.18
CA ARG A 18 3.62 14.97 -1.70
C ARG A 18 4.56 16.06 -1.17
N GLY A 19 5.87 15.85 -1.29
CA GLY A 19 6.87 16.84 -0.90
C GLY A 19 7.11 16.99 0.59
N LEU A 20 6.77 15.96 1.38
CA LEU A 20 6.91 16.01 2.83
C LEU A 20 8.34 15.74 3.31
N ASN A 21 9.20 15.18 2.48
CA ASN A 21 10.55 14.74 2.83
C ASN A 21 10.57 13.72 3.98
N ARG A 22 9.50 13.00 4.17
CA ARG A 22 9.33 11.95 5.17
C ARG A 22 8.15 11.08 4.81
N ALA A 23 8.00 9.95 5.48
CA ALA A 23 6.82 9.12 5.33
C ALA A 23 5.58 9.90 5.76
N MET A 24 4.49 9.69 5.06
CA MET A 24 3.18 10.15 5.47
C MET A 24 2.79 9.41 6.75
N THR A 25 2.31 10.10 7.77
CA THR A 25 1.86 9.44 8.99
C THR A 25 0.54 8.71 8.75
N GLN A 26 0.22 7.74 9.62
CA GLN A 26 -1.07 7.06 9.54
C GLN A 26 -2.23 8.04 9.64
N LYS A 27 -2.11 9.03 10.52
CA LYS A 27 -3.13 10.06 10.71
C LYS A 27 -3.32 10.92 9.46
N GLU A 28 -2.21 11.34 8.86
CA GLU A 28 -2.25 12.10 7.60
C GLU A 28 -2.89 11.27 6.48
N MET A 29 -2.54 9.99 6.41
CA MET A 29 -3.08 9.08 5.42
C MET A 29 -4.60 8.92 5.55
N VAL A 30 -5.08 8.72 6.78
CA VAL A 30 -6.52 8.58 7.05
C VAL A 30 -7.27 9.84 6.64
N ARG A 31 -6.71 11.01 6.95
CA ARG A 31 -7.30 12.29 6.54
C ARG A 31 -7.34 12.46 5.03
N ALA A 32 -6.24 12.11 4.37
CA ALA A 32 -6.13 12.23 2.92
C ALA A 32 -7.12 11.31 2.22
N ILE A 33 -7.26 10.07 2.69
CA ILE A 33 -8.23 9.11 2.13
C ILE A 33 -9.66 9.64 2.28
N SER A 34 -10.00 10.15 3.45
CA SER A 34 -11.32 10.72 3.69
C SER A 34 -11.60 11.91 2.78
N LYS A 35 -10.60 12.78 2.62
CA LYS A 35 -10.75 13.98 1.81
C LYS A 35 -10.79 13.69 0.31
N GLU A 36 -9.88 12.83 -0.15
CA GLU A 36 -9.69 12.60 -1.60
C GLU A 36 -10.62 11.55 -2.16
N LEU A 37 -10.91 10.50 -1.40
CA LEU A 37 -11.72 9.38 -1.85
C LEU A 37 -13.11 9.36 -1.23
N LYS A 38 -13.39 10.27 -0.30
CA LYS A 38 -14.70 10.37 0.38
C LYS A 38 -15.11 9.08 1.08
N LYS A 39 -14.13 8.32 1.58
CA LYS A 39 -14.34 7.07 2.28
C LYS A 39 -13.62 7.09 3.61
N PRO A 40 -14.24 6.63 4.69
CA PRO A 40 -13.57 6.56 5.99
C PRO A 40 -12.64 5.37 6.07
N LEU A 41 -11.50 5.56 6.72
CA LEU A 41 -10.61 4.49 7.11
C LEU A 41 -10.16 4.77 8.54
N SER A 42 -10.27 3.77 9.43
CA SER A 42 -9.88 3.93 10.82
C SER A 42 -8.35 3.88 10.95
N GLN A 43 -7.78 4.82 11.72
CA GLN A 43 -6.37 4.77 12.05
C GLN A 43 -6.03 3.52 12.87
N SER A 44 -6.93 3.12 13.75
CA SER A 44 -6.77 1.90 14.54
C SER A 44 -6.68 0.66 13.64
N TYR A 45 -7.53 0.59 12.64
CA TYR A 45 -7.49 -0.50 11.65
C TYR A 45 -6.16 -0.51 10.90
N LEU A 46 -5.72 0.64 10.42
CA LEU A 46 -4.45 0.78 9.71
C LEU A 46 -3.27 0.36 10.60
N SER A 47 -3.29 0.79 11.86
CA SER A 47 -2.27 0.41 12.83
C SER A 47 -2.21 -1.10 13.06
N GLN A 48 -3.37 -1.75 13.14
CA GLN A 48 -3.46 -3.22 13.31
C GLN A 48 -2.91 -3.96 12.09
N ILE A 49 -3.17 -3.46 10.90
CA ILE A 49 -2.63 -4.05 9.67
C ILE A 49 -1.10 -3.90 9.66
N GLU A 50 -0.59 -2.72 9.95
CA GLU A 50 0.86 -2.47 9.91
C GLU A 50 1.62 -3.22 10.99
N SER A 51 1.02 -3.45 12.14
CA SER A 51 1.65 -4.20 13.22
C SER A 51 1.59 -5.72 13.03
N GLY A 52 0.77 -6.18 12.09
CA GLY A 52 0.54 -7.61 11.89
C GLY A 52 -0.54 -8.21 12.78
N ALA A 53 -1.14 -7.41 13.68
CA ALA A 53 -2.24 -7.87 14.52
C ALA A 53 -3.45 -8.28 13.68
N ARG A 54 -3.58 -7.68 12.52
CA ARG A 54 -4.60 -8.03 11.52
C ARG A 54 -3.88 -8.39 10.23
N PRO A 55 -3.74 -9.69 9.91
CA PRO A 55 -2.87 -10.12 8.80
C PRO A 55 -3.43 -9.88 7.41
N HIS A 56 -4.73 -9.64 7.29
CA HIS A 56 -5.38 -9.48 6.00
C HIS A 56 -6.25 -8.24 5.97
N LEU A 57 -6.29 -7.59 4.81
CA LEU A 57 -7.25 -6.52 4.55
C LEU A 57 -8.59 -7.13 4.14
N THR A 58 -9.68 -6.46 4.52
CA THR A 58 -10.96 -6.74 3.88
C THR A 58 -10.85 -6.35 2.41
N ASN A 59 -11.68 -6.94 1.55
CA ASN A 59 -11.67 -6.62 0.14
C ASN A 59 -11.94 -5.14 -0.12
N THR A 60 -12.88 -4.57 0.61
CA THR A 60 -13.21 -3.14 0.51
C THR A 60 -12.02 -2.26 0.87
N SER A 61 -11.33 -2.57 1.96
CA SER A 61 -10.15 -1.81 2.39
C SER A 61 -9.00 -1.96 1.41
N ARG A 62 -8.80 -3.16 0.88
CA ARG A 62 -7.75 -3.41 -0.11
C ARG A 62 -7.97 -2.56 -1.36
N MET A 63 -9.19 -2.53 -1.87
CA MET A 63 -9.52 -1.73 -3.05
C MET A 63 -9.34 -0.24 -2.77
N LEU A 64 -9.74 0.20 -1.60
CA LEU A 64 -9.60 1.60 -1.19
C LEU A 64 -8.12 2.02 -1.12
N LEU A 65 -7.29 1.21 -0.47
CA LEU A 65 -5.86 1.50 -0.34
C LEU A 65 -5.15 1.41 -1.68
N ALA A 66 -5.52 0.44 -2.51
CA ALA A 66 -4.97 0.32 -3.86
C ALA A 66 -5.26 1.57 -4.69
N LYS A 67 -6.47 2.10 -4.58
CA LYS A 67 -6.85 3.32 -5.28
C LYS A 67 -6.09 4.53 -4.74
N PHE A 68 -5.94 4.62 -3.42
CA PHE A 68 -5.21 5.72 -2.78
C PHE A 68 -3.74 5.75 -3.18
N PHE A 69 -3.07 4.60 -3.09
CA PHE A 69 -1.65 4.50 -3.43
C PHE A 69 -1.40 4.32 -4.92
N LYS A 70 -2.45 4.13 -5.71
CA LYS A 70 -2.36 3.89 -7.17
C LYS A 70 -1.51 2.66 -7.48
N VAL A 71 -1.76 1.58 -6.77
CA VAL A 71 -1.12 0.29 -6.98
C VAL A 71 -2.16 -0.78 -7.28
N HIS A 72 -1.71 -1.87 -7.86
CA HIS A 72 -2.58 -3.00 -8.12
C HIS A 72 -3.05 -3.62 -6.80
N PRO A 73 -4.34 -3.94 -6.63
CA PRO A 73 -4.83 -4.55 -5.37
C PRO A 73 -4.09 -5.83 -4.99
N GLY A 74 -3.63 -6.60 -5.96
CA GLY A 74 -2.86 -7.82 -5.72
C GLY A 74 -1.52 -7.60 -5.03
N TYR A 75 -1.01 -6.37 -5.02
CA TYR A 75 0.19 -6.03 -4.28
C TYR A 75 -0.06 -6.01 -2.77
N LEU A 76 -1.28 -5.71 -2.34
CA LEU A 76 -1.63 -5.50 -0.93
C LEU A 76 -2.00 -6.82 -0.24
N VAL A 77 -1.07 -7.75 -0.25
CA VAL A 77 -1.16 -9.04 0.44
C VAL A 77 0.21 -9.35 1.03
N ASP A 78 0.26 -10.25 2.01
CA ASP A 78 1.54 -10.77 2.48
C ASP A 78 2.17 -11.62 1.39
N ASP A 79 3.50 -11.53 1.27
CA ASP A 79 4.21 -12.44 0.39
C ASP A 79 4.09 -13.86 0.96
N PRO A 80 3.86 -14.87 0.11
CA PRO A 80 3.81 -16.24 0.57
C PRO A 80 5.13 -16.65 1.24
N GLU A 81 5.04 -17.56 2.23
CA GLU A 81 6.22 -18.13 2.83
C GLU A 81 7.07 -18.83 1.78
N GLY A 82 8.37 -18.68 1.91
CA GLY A 82 9.31 -19.34 1.00
C GLY A 82 9.59 -18.57 -0.28
N TYR A 83 9.09 -17.34 -0.41
CA TYR A 83 9.49 -16.49 -1.52
C TYR A 83 10.98 -16.22 -1.43
N SER A 84 11.71 -16.64 -2.45
CA SER A 84 13.16 -16.46 -2.50
C SER A 84 13.52 -15.05 -2.96
N THR A 85 14.78 -14.67 -2.67
CA THR A 85 15.33 -13.41 -3.16
C THR A 85 15.30 -13.34 -4.69
N GLU A 86 15.39 -14.48 -5.35
CA GLU A 86 15.33 -14.57 -6.81
C GLU A 86 13.95 -14.14 -7.33
N LEU A 87 12.89 -14.57 -6.65
CA LEU A 87 11.54 -14.15 -6.99
C LEU A 87 11.34 -12.66 -6.75
N ILE A 88 11.98 -12.12 -5.72
CA ILE A 88 11.96 -10.68 -5.46
C ILE A 88 12.66 -9.92 -6.59
N SER A 89 13.72 -10.50 -7.17
CA SER A 89 14.38 -9.89 -8.33
C SER A 89 13.46 -9.87 -9.55
N ASP A 90 12.65 -10.92 -9.73
CA ASP A 90 11.65 -10.96 -10.78
C ASP A 90 10.54 -9.93 -10.53
N PHE A 91 10.30 -9.58 -9.27
CA PHE A 91 9.37 -8.52 -8.91
C PHE A 91 9.79 -7.15 -9.43
N GLY A 92 11.08 -6.89 -9.59
CA GLY A 92 11.53 -5.66 -10.23
C GLY A 92 10.94 -5.50 -11.63
N ALA A 93 10.93 -6.57 -12.41
CA ALA A 93 10.32 -6.57 -13.73
C ALA A 93 8.79 -6.46 -13.65
N LEU A 94 8.18 -7.03 -12.61
CA LEU A 94 6.73 -6.91 -12.40
C LEU A 94 6.35 -5.52 -11.95
N GLU A 95 7.18 -4.86 -11.15
CA GLU A 95 6.95 -3.47 -10.74
C GLU A 95 6.91 -2.55 -11.96
N ASP A 96 7.80 -2.75 -12.91
CA ASP A 96 7.78 -1.99 -14.16
C ASP A 96 6.45 -2.21 -14.91
N LYS A 97 5.95 -3.45 -14.93
CA LYS A 97 4.66 -3.76 -15.53
C LYS A 97 3.49 -3.17 -14.74
N LEU A 98 3.60 -3.14 -13.42
CA LEU A 98 2.60 -2.51 -12.57
C LEU A 98 2.56 -1.01 -12.78
N ASP A 99 3.74 -0.38 -12.93
CA ASP A 99 3.82 1.04 -13.25
C ASP A 99 3.16 1.32 -14.59
N LEU A 100 3.38 0.48 -15.60
CA LEU A 100 2.70 0.59 -16.89
C LEU A 100 1.19 0.40 -16.74
N TRP A 101 0.78 -0.53 -15.89
CA TRP A 101 -0.63 -0.76 -15.61
C TRP A 101 -1.25 0.46 -14.94
N LEU A 102 -0.54 1.08 -13.98
CA LEU A 102 -1.00 2.30 -13.32
C LEU A 102 -1.16 3.44 -14.31
N VAL A 103 -0.21 3.60 -15.21
CA VAL A 103 -0.27 4.64 -16.24
C VAL A 103 -1.44 4.39 -17.19
N SER A 104 -1.66 3.16 -17.59
CA SER A 104 -2.75 2.83 -18.49
C SER A 104 -4.10 2.72 -17.78
N GLY A 105 -4.12 2.45 -16.48
CA GLY A 105 -5.32 2.37 -15.67
C GLY A 105 -5.77 3.69 -15.07
N ALA A 106 -4.91 4.68 -15.18
CA ALA A 106 -5.24 6.01 -14.68
C ALA A 106 -6.09 6.76 -15.67
#